data_f4a358291495f4273d86ce30ba1f2d00
#
_entry.id   f4a358291495f4273d86ce30ba1f2d00
#
_cell.length_a   1.000
_cell.length_b   1.000
_cell.length_c   1.000
_cell.angle_alpha   90.00
_cell.angle_beta   90.00
_cell.angle_gamma   90.00
#
_symmetry.space_group_name_H-M   'P 1'
#
loop_
_entity.id
_entity.type
_entity.pdbx_description
1 polymer ?
#
loop_
_entity_poly.entity_id
_entity_poly.type
_entity_poly.pdbx_seq_one_letter_code
_entity_poly.pdbx_strand_id
1 'polypeptide(L)'
;MILTEDELGRVQGLLDHLGYDLEPSILIGGWATQMRVGGDVSRDIDLIIMDPQIRQKLRDVLPDYSENTIHSGGRKGRGTKDGVHVDAYIPGESALGTKLRLKVEKLIAHTEPAPVKGWRLLNIHAHTATKIAALLDRPDTEKGEKDAREIDRLLQNGAAPVETIAVLLNATGGEPDQIPRYIAEAFELMPTLASVNKQRRRQLAHERRIWVDEVEHQLRGLRPTNERD
;
A
#
# COMPACT_ATOMS: atom_id res chain seq x y z
N MET A 1 -3.02 -14.17 13.39
CA MET A 1 -2.18 -15.38 13.54
C MET A 1 -0.74 -14.94 13.74
N ILE A 2 -0.09 -15.34 14.81
CA ILE A 2 1.29 -14.94 15.17
C ILE A 2 2.26 -15.88 14.46
N LEU A 3 3.31 -15.33 13.81
CA LEU A 3 4.40 -16.12 13.25
C LEU A 3 5.23 -16.74 14.39
N THR A 4 5.71 -17.95 14.19
CA THR A 4 6.74 -18.53 15.07
C THR A 4 8.08 -17.81 14.85
N GLU A 5 9.02 -17.93 15.80
CA GLU A 5 10.35 -17.33 15.64
C GLU A 5 11.09 -17.87 14.41
N ASP A 6 10.94 -19.16 14.10
CA ASP A 6 11.52 -19.78 12.91
C ASP A 6 10.90 -19.26 11.59
N GLU A 7 9.58 -19.04 11.57
CA GLU A 7 8.90 -18.46 10.41
C GLU A 7 9.34 -17.01 10.21
N LEU A 8 9.42 -16.23 11.28
CA LEU A 8 9.90 -14.85 11.26
C LEU A 8 11.34 -14.78 10.75
N GLY A 9 12.23 -15.61 11.28
CA GLY A 9 13.64 -15.66 10.87
C GLY A 9 13.80 -16.01 9.39
N ARG A 10 13.00 -16.95 8.87
CA ARG A 10 13.00 -17.31 7.44
C ARG A 10 12.55 -16.15 6.55
N VAL A 11 11.45 -15.49 6.90
CA VAL A 11 10.97 -14.35 6.09
C VAL A 11 11.97 -13.19 6.13
N GLN A 12 12.54 -12.90 7.31
CA GLN A 12 13.55 -11.84 7.45
C GLN A 12 14.82 -12.17 6.63
N GLY A 13 15.33 -13.39 6.73
CA GLY A 13 16.49 -13.82 5.97
C GLY A 13 16.26 -13.75 4.45
N LEU A 14 15.06 -14.15 3.99
CA LEU A 14 14.71 -14.05 2.59
C LEU A 14 14.58 -12.58 2.15
N LEU A 15 14.00 -11.72 2.98
CA LEU A 15 13.86 -10.30 2.72
C LEU A 15 15.22 -9.63 2.54
N ASP A 16 16.17 -9.93 3.42
CA ASP A 16 17.55 -9.40 3.35
C ASP A 16 18.25 -9.86 2.07
N HIS A 17 18.08 -11.11 1.70
CA HIS A 17 18.66 -11.68 0.49
C HIS A 17 18.06 -11.07 -0.78
N LEU A 18 16.73 -11.04 -0.87
CA LEU A 18 16.02 -10.46 -2.02
C LEU A 18 16.31 -8.96 -2.20
N GLY A 19 16.51 -8.22 -1.12
CA GLY A 19 16.89 -6.80 -1.19
C GLY A 19 18.18 -6.58 -1.98
N TYR A 20 19.11 -7.50 -1.88
CA TYR A 20 20.36 -7.48 -2.64
C TYR A 20 20.18 -7.88 -4.10
N ASP A 21 19.45 -8.96 -4.34
CA ASP A 21 19.30 -9.54 -5.67
C ASP A 21 18.38 -8.73 -6.57
N LEU A 22 17.39 -8.05 -5.96
CA LEU A 22 16.33 -7.34 -6.67
C LEU A 22 16.45 -5.81 -6.59
N GLU A 23 17.62 -5.29 -6.25
CA GLU A 23 17.85 -3.83 -6.28
C GLU A 23 17.87 -3.31 -7.74
N PRO A 24 17.13 -2.20 -8.04
CA PRO A 24 16.25 -1.45 -7.18
C PRO A 24 14.81 -2.01 -7.19
N SER A 25 14.28 -2.32 -6.04
CA SER A 25 12.86 -2.66 -5.87
C SER A 25 12.26 -1.92 -4.70
N ILE A 26 10.95 -1.71 -4.73
CA ILE A 26 10.21 -1.03 -3.67
C ILE A 26 9.48 -2.09 -2.86
N LEU A 27 9.82 -2.22 -1.58
CA LEU A 27 9.08 -3.04 -0.65
C LEU A 27 7.77 -2.32 -0.27
N ILE A 28 6.66 -3.04 -0.33
CA ILE A 28 5.33 -2.56 0.04
C ILE A 28 4.65 -3.54 1.01
N GLY A 29 3.37 -3.37 1.27
CA GLY A 29 2.61 -4.31 2.09
C GLY A 29 2.99 -4.26 3.58
N GLY A 30 2.82 -5.39 4.26
CA GLY A 30 3.01 -5.49 5.71
C GLY A 30 4.44 -5.26 6.18
N TRP A 31 5.45 -5.72 5.45
CA TRP A 31 6.85 -5.51 5.81
C TRP A 31 7.29 -4.06 5.71
N ALA A 32 6.79 -3.33 4.70
CA ALA A 32 7.04 -1.90 4.60
C ALA A 32 6.41 -1.12 5.77
N THR A 33 5.19 -1.51 6.21
CA THR A 33 4.57 -0.94 7.42
C THR A 33 5.40 -1.23 8.65
N GLN A 34 5.80 -2.49 8.83
CA GLN A 34 6.58 -2.92 9.99
C GLN A 34 7.92 -2.18 10.10
N MET A 35 8.62 -1.98 8.98
CA MET A 35 9.88 -1.23 8.94
C MET A 35 9.68 0.26 9.25
N ARG A 36 8.53 0.83 8.90
CA ARG A 36 8.26 2.25 9.04
C ARG A 36 7.74 2.63 10.43
N VAL A 37 6.74 1.90 10.91
CA VAL A 37 5.96 2.27 12.11
C VAL A 37 5.80 1.11 13.10
N GLY A 38 6.48 0.00 12.85
CA GLY A 38 6.27 -1.24 13.59
C GLY A 38 4.92 -1.88 13.26
N GLY A 39 4.61 -2.95 13.96
CA GLY A 39 3.30 -3.59 13.82
C GLY A 39 3.34 -5.07 13.50
N ASP A 40 2.26 -5.53 12.89
CA ASP A 40 2.06 -6.95 12.61
C ASP A 40 2.99 -7.41 11.47
N VAL A 41 3.77 -8.44 11.70
CA VAL A 41 4.65 -9.02 10.70
C VAL A 41 3.84 -9.68 9.57
N SER A 42 4.35 -9.64 8.34
CA SER A 42 3.71 -10.31 7.21
C SER A 42 4.38 -11.66 6.92
N ARG A 43 3.59 -12.62 6.42
CA ARG A 43 4.09 -13.89 5.88
C ARG A 43 4.51 -13.79 4.42
N ASP A 44 3.97 -12.81 3.73
CA ASP A 44 4.19 -12.59 2.31
C ASP A 44 5.09 -11.37 2.12
N ILE A 45 5.93 -11.37 1.11
CA ILE A 45 6.73 -10.24 0.67
C ILE A 45 6.05 -9.63 -0.55
N ASP A 46 5.66 -8.38 -0.46
CA ASP A 46 5.07 -7.62 -1.57
C ASP A 46 6.07 -6.58 -2.06
N LEU A 47 6.32 -6.53 -3.37
CA LEU A 47 7.25 -5.58 -3.95
C LEU A 47 6.77 -4.98 -5.28
N ILE A 48 7.21 -3.78 -5.57
CA ILE A 48 7.11 -3.16 -6.90
C ILE A 48 8.48 -3.24 -7.55
N ILE A 49 8.58 -3.84 -8.71
CA ILE A 49 9.81 -3.83 -9.51
C ILE A 49 9.97 -2.48 -10.20
N MET A 50 11.19 -1.96 -10.24
CA MET A 50 11.47 -0.67 -10.88
C MET A 50 12.10 -0.79 -12.27
N ASP A 51 12.68 -1.95 -12.57
CA ASP A 51 13.41 -2.21 -13.80
C ASP A 51 12.93 -3.53 -14.44
N PRO A 52 12.71 -3.58 -15.77
CA PRO A 52 12.39 -4.82 -16.45
C PRO A 52 13.42 -5.95 -16.24
N GLN A 53 14.69 -5.63 -16.00
CA GLN A 53 15.72 -6.62 -15.67
C GLN A 53 15.45 -7.35 -14.37
N ILE A 54 14.81 -6.69 -13.39
CA ILE A 54 14.38 -7.32 -12.12
C ILE A 54 13.37 -8.43 -12.38
N ARG A 55 12.52 -8.28 -13.39
CA ARG A 55 11.55 -9.32 -13.78
C ARG A 55 12.25 -10.63 -14.19
N GLN A 56 13.41 -10.54 -14.87
CA GLN A 56 14.20 -11.72 -15.18
C GLN A 56 14.85 -12.29 -13.93
N LYS A 57 15.44 -11.46 -13.08
CA LYS A 57 16.03 -11.89 -11.82
C LYS A 57 15.01 -12.60 -10.91
N LEU A 58 13.75 -12.13 -10.88
CA LEU A 58 12.67 -12.82 -10.15
C LEU A 58 12.46 -14.25 -10.63
N ARG A 59 12.52 -14.50 -11.95
CA ARG A 59 12.43 -15.85 -12.52
C ARG A 59 13.60 -16.76 -12.13
N ASP A 60 14.78 -16.14 -12.01
CA ASP A 60 16.00 -16.88 -11.62
C ASP A 60 16.00 -17.20 -10.11
N VAL A 61 15.45 -16.31 -9.29
CA VAL A 61 15.45 -16.42 -7.82
C VAL A 61 14.26 -17.22 -7.29
N LEU A 62 13.10 -17.16 -7.96
CA LEU A 62 11.85 -17.81 -7.58
C LEU A 62 11.53 -18.93 -8.57
N PRO A 63 11.80 -20.21 -8.25
CA PRO A 63 11.69 -21.34 -9.21
C PRO A 63 10.29 -21.55 -9.81
N ASP A 64 9.24 -21.16 -9.06
CA ASP A 64 7.83 -21.28 -9.45
C ASP A 64 7.23 -19.93 -9.93
N TYR A 65 8.08 -18.94 -10.27
CA TYR A 65 7.59 -17.62 -10.67
C TYR A 65 6.65 -17.71 -11.86
N SER A 66 5.48 -17.12 -11.70
CA SER A 66 4.45 -17.01 -12.73
C SER A 66 3.81 -15.62 -12.72
N GLU A 67 3.24 -15.22 -13.83
CA GLU A 67 2.54 -13.95 -13.96
C GLU A 67 1.09 -14.20 -14.34
N ASN A 68 0.17 -13.77 -13.50
CA ASN A 68 -1.24 -14.02 -13.64
C ASN A 68 -2.03 -12.72 -13.63
N THR A 69 -3.13 -12.69 -14.38
CA THR A 69 -4.12 -11.62 -14.29
C THR A 69 -4.80 -11.69 -12.93
N ILE A 70 -4.92 -10.55 -12.25
CA ILE A 70 -5.54 -10.42 -10.93
C ILE A 70 -6.90 -9.71 -11.02
N HIS A 71 -7.75 -9.92 -10.01
CA HIS A 71 -9.11 -9.33 -9.99
C HIS A 71 -9.11 -7.79 -10.01
N SER A 72 -8.08 -7.15 -9.45
CA SER A 72 -7.90 -5.69 -9.53
C SER A 72 -7.60 -5.17 -10.94
N GLY A 73 -7.49 -6.09 -11.91
CA GLY A 73 -7.10 -5.81 -13.28
C GLY A 73 -5.60 -5.56 -13.43
N GLY A 74 -5.02 -6.11 -14.47
CA GLY A 74 -3.59 -6.10 -14.71
C GLY A 74 -2.92 -7.42 -14.34
N ARG A 75 -1.60 -7.46 -14.43
CA ARG A 75 -0.77 -8.65 -14.17
C ARG A 75 -0.01 -8.48 -12.89
N LYS A 76 0.18 -9.57 -12.17
CA LYS A 76 1.02 -9.66 -10.98
C LYS A 76 1.91 -10.89 -11.10
N GLY A 77 3.19 -10.73 -10.80
CA GLY A 77 4.11 -11.83 -10.62
C GLY A 77 3.94 -12.45 -9.23
N ARG A 78 4.03 -13.76 -9.16
CA ARG A 78 4.03 -14.50 -7.90
C ARG A 78 5.00 -15.66 -7.98
N GLY A 79 5.73 -15.88 -6.90
CA GLY A 79 6.56 -17.06 -6.70
C GLY A 79 6.69 -17.39 -5.23
N THR A 80 7.34 -18.53 -4.95
CA THR A 80 7.58 -19.00 -3.59
C THR A 80 9.05 -19.36 -3.44
N LYS A 81 9.66 -18.93 -2.34
CA LYS A 81 11.01 -19.35 -1.96
C LYS A 81 11.03 -19.64 -0.46
N ASP A 82 11.57 -20.80 -0.10
CA ASP A 82 11.68 -21.24 1.30
C ASP A 82 10.34 -21.22 2.06
N GLY A 83 9.23 -21.47 1.33
CA GLY A 83 7.87 -21.45 1.86
C GLY A 83 7.29 -20.04 2.05
N VAL A 84 7.98 -18.98 1.62
CA VAL A 84 7.53 -17.58 1.66
C VAL A 84 7.00 -17.17 0.30
N HIS A 85 5.77 -16.62 0.24
CA HIS A 85 5.23 -16.07 -0.98
C HIS A 85 5.82 -14.68 -1.27
N VAL A 86 6.18 -14.46 -2.52
CA VAL A 86 6.67 -13.17 -3.03
C VAL A 86 5.74 -12.70 -4.14
N ASP A 87 5.08 -11.57 -3.91
CA ASP A 87 4.19 -10.93 -4.88
C ASP A 87 4.90 -9.70 -5.50
N ALA A 88 5.03 -9.71 -6.82
CA ALA A 88 5.69 -8.66 -7.57
C ALA A 88 4.70 -7.88 -8.44
N TYR A 89 4.63 -6.57 -8.22
CA TYR A 89 3.81 -5.65 -8.99
C TYR A 89 4.64 -4.96 -10.06
N ILE A 90 4.12 -4.93 -11.28
CA ILE A 90 4.83 -4.51 -12.49
C ILE A 90 4.28 -3.15 -12.94
N PRO A 91 5.11 -2.10 -13.00
CA PRO A 91 4.68 -0.78 -13.50
C PRO A 91 4.08 -0.85 -14.91
N GLY A 92 2.96 -0.17 -15.10
CA GLY A 92 2.21 -0.19 -16.37
C GLY A 92 1.34 -1.44 -16.59
N GLU A 93 1.59 -2.53 -15.84
CA GLU A 93 0.83 -3.77 -15.96
C GLU A 93 0.00 -4.10 -14.71
N SER A 94 0.42 -3.61 -13.55
CA SER A 94 -0.24 -3.88 -12.26
C SER A 94 -1.00 -2.68 -11.72
N ALA A 95 -2.03 -2.97 -10.93
CA ALA A 95 -2.69 -1.99 -10.08
C ALA A 95 -2.88 -2.56 -8.67
N LEU A 96 -2.88 -1.69 -7.67
CA LEU A 96 -3.21 -2.02 -6.28
C LEU A 96 -4.64 -1.59 -6.00
N GLY A 97 -5.38 -2.46 -5.34
CA GLY A 97 -6.80 -2.25 -5.06
C GLY A 97 -7.72 -2.51 -6.25
N THR A 98 -8.96 -2.88 -5.92
CA THR A 98 -10.05 -3.11 -6.89
C THR A 98 -11.05 -1.96 -6.85
N LYS A 99 -11.50 -1.63 -5.66
CA LYS A 99 -12.47 -0.55 -5.41
C LYS A 99 -11.82 0.83 -5.56
N LEU A 100 -10.70 1.05 -4.91
CA LEU A 100 -9.83 2.20 -5.11
C LEU A 100 -8.56 1.73 -5.83
N ARG A 101 -8.59 1.80 -7.14
CA ARG A 101 -7.54 1.25 -7.99
C ARG A 101 -6.40 2.23 -8.19
N LEU A 102 -5.19 1.87 -7.72
CA LEU A 102 -4.00 2.69 -7.83
C LEU A 102 -3.05 2.12 -8.90
N LYS A 103 -2.64 2.94 -9.84
CA LYS A 103 -1.65 2.59 -10.87
C LYS A 103 -0.26 2.54 -10.25
N VAL A 104 0.39 1.39 -10.35
CA VAL A 104 1.66 1.12 -9.69
C VAL A 104 2.77 2.07 -10.18
N GLU A 105 2.83 2.36 -11.46
CA GLU A 105 3.80 3.27 -12.06
C GLU A 105 3.75 4.69 -11.50
N LYS A 106 2.58 5.11 -11.00
CA LYS A 106 2.40 6.43 -10.38
C LYS A 106 2.93 6.50 -8.95
N LEU A 107 3.10 5.36 -8.31
CA LEU A 107 3.63 5.29 -6.94
C LEU A 107 5.15 5.38 -6.91
N ILE A 108 5.85 5.05 -8.00
CA ILE A 108 7.32 5.01 -8.05
C ILE A 108 7.96 6.37 -7.73
N ALA A 109 7.31 7.48 -8.12
CA ALA A 109 7.80 8.83 -7.82
C ALA A 109 7.80 9.16 -6.32
N HIS A 110 7.06 8.38 -5.51
CA HIS A 110 6.87 8.62 -4.09
C HIS A 110 7.71 7.66 -3.22
N THR A 111 8.96 7.40 -3.60
CA THR A 111 9.84 6.46 -2.90
C THR A 111 10.93 7.15 -2.12
N GLU A 112 11.38 6.49 -1.05
CA GLU A 112 12.51 6.87 -0.23
C GLU A 112 13.39 5.64 0.08
N PRO A 113 14.67 5.83 0.48
CA PRO A 113 15.51 4.72 0.90
C PRO A 113 14.90 3.98 2.10
N ALA A 114 14.96 2.65 2.09
CA ALA A 114 14.58 1.85 3.25
C ALA A 114 15.71 1.88 4.32
N PRO A 115 15.38 1.64 5.60
CA PRO A 115 16.39 1.43 6.62
C PRO A 115 17.19 0.12 6.40
N VAL A 116 16.64 -0.82 5.63
CA VAL A 116 17.31 -2.07 5.25
C VAL A 116 17.93 -1.92 3.86
N LYS A 117 19.19 -2.29 3.74
CA LYS A 117 19.96 -2.17 2.51
C LYS A 117 19.33 -2.97 1.35
N GLY A 118 19.39 -2.40 0.16
CA GLY A 118 18.85 -2.99 -1.07
C GLY A 118 17.37 -2.69 -1.33
N TRP A 119 16.63 -2.20 -0.34
CA TRP A 119 15.22 -1.84 -0.52
C TRP A 119 14.98 -0.33 -0.59
N ARG A 120 13.92 0.03 -1.30
CA ARG A 120 13.25 1.32 -1.18
C ARG A 120 11.86 1.11 -0.58
N LEU A 121 11.31 2.13 0.06
CA LEU A 121 9.93 2.16 0.55
C LEU A 121 9.16 3.24 -0.19
N LEU A 122 7.85 3.08 -0.31
CA LEU A 122 6.99 4.23 -0.59
C LEU A 122 7.09 5.20 0.60
N ASN A 123 7.07 6.51 0.35
CA ASN A 123 6.96 7.47 1.46
C ASN A 123 5.66 7.21 2.24
N ILE A 124 5.55 7.78 3.45
CA ILE A 124 4.44 7.47 4.35
C ILE A 124 3.07 7.74 3.73
N HIS A 125 2.95 8.77 2.90
CA HIS A 125 1.71 9.17 2.26
C HIS A 125 1.27 8.18 1.18
N ALA A 126 2.17 7.80 0.29
CA ALA A 126 1.91 6.80 -0.74
C ALA A 126 1.66 5.41 -0.12
N HIS A 127 2.39 5.07 0.95
CA HIS A 127 2.15 3.83 1.67
C HIS A 127 0.74 3.81 2.30
N THR A 128 0.33 4.91 2.94
CA THR A 128 -1.03 5.05 3.50
C THR A 128 -2.10 4.92 2.41
N ALA A 129 -1.89 5.52 1.25
CA ALA A 129 -2.80 5.38 0.11
C ALA A 129 -2.98 3.91 -0.31
N THR A 130 -1.89 3.12 -0.37
CA THR A 130 -1.98 1.68 -0.70
C THR A 130 -2.73 0.88 0.36
N LYS A 131 -2.58 1.22 1.64
CA LYS A 131 -3.29 0.58 2.74
C LYS A 131 -4.78 0.92 2.77
N ILE A 132 -5.15 2.15 2.45
CA ILE A 132 -6.55 2.55 2.28
C ILE A 132 -7.19 1.73 1.14
N ALA A 133 -6.54 1.60 0.00
CA ALA A 133 -7.03 0.78 -1.11
C ALA A 133 -7.22 -0.70 -0.69
N ALA A 134 -6.27 -1.26 0.05
CA ALA A 134 -6.35 -2.64 0.53
C ALA A 134 -7.49 -2.86 1.55
N LEU A 135 -7.69 -1.92 2.50
CA LEU A 135 -8.77 -1.98 3.47
C LEU A 135 -10.14 -1.98 2.79
N LEU A 136 -10.33 -1.12 1.80
CA LEU A 136 -11.61 -1.01 1.07
C LEU A 136 -11.98 -2.28 0.28
N ASP A 137 -10.98 -3.06 -0.13
CA ASP A 137 -11.21 -4.30 -0.89
C ASP A 137 -11.58 -5.50 -0.01
N ARG A 138 -11.18 -5.49 1.26
CA ARG A 138 -11.28 -6.68 2.12
C ARG A 138 -11.63 -6.37 3.59
N PRO A 139 -12.62 -5.48 3.86
CA PRO A 139 -12.91 -5.04 5.22
C PRO A 139 -13.34 -6.18 6.15
N ASP A 140 -14.00 -7.23 5.59
CA ASP A 140 -14.55 -8.34 6.36
C ASP A 140 -13.56 -9.51 6.57
N THR A 141 -12.25 -9.22 6.56
CA THR A 141 -11.19 -10.23 6.69
C THR A 141 -10.18 -9.86 7.77
N GLU A 142 -9.46 -10.85 8.31
CA GLU A 142 -8.33 -10.62 9.24
C GLU A 142 -7.26 -9.68 8.61
N LYS A 143 -7.08 -9.75 7.28
CA LYS A 143 -6.17 -8.85 6.57
C LYS A 143 -6.73 -7.41 6.54
N GLY A 144 -8.05 -7.23 6.46
CA GLY A 144 -8.70 -5.92 6.57
C GLY A 144 -8.55 -5.31 7.97
N GLU A 145 -8.72 -6.11 9.03
CA GLU A 145 -8.45 -5.65 10.39
C GLU A 145 -6.98 -5.22 10.57
N LYS A 146 -6.05 -5.99 9.99
CA LYS A 146 -4.63 -5.64 9.98
C LYS A 146 -4.40 -4.32 9.22
N ASP A 147 -4.96 -4.17 8.01
CA ASP A 147 -4.82 -2.94 7.22
C ASP A 147 -5.37 -1.72 8.00
N ALA A 148 -6.50 -1.85 8.71
CA ALA A 148 -7.05 -0.79 9.54
C ALA A 148 -6.10 -0.38 10.68
N ARG A 149 -5.49 -1.35 11.39
CA ARG A 149 -4.49 -1.07 12.43
C ARG A 149 -3.23 -0.40 11.86
N GLU A 150 -2.81 -0.83 10.68
CA GLU A 150 -1.65 -0.27 9.98
C GLU A 150 -1.90 1.17 9.53
N ILE A 151 -3.09 1.48 9.00
CA ILE A 151 -3.48 2.85 8.66
C ILE A 151 -3.49 3.72 9.91
N ASP A 152 -4.09 3.26 11.00
CA ASP A 152 -4.13 4.02 12.25
C ASP A 152 -2.72 4.38 12.76
N ARG A 153 -1.77 3.45 12.68
CA ARG A 153 -0.37 3.70 13.01
C ARG A 153 0.28 4.71 12.08
N LEU A 154 0.04 4.59 10.76
CA LEU A 154 0.60 5.53 9.78
C LEU A 154 0.08 6.95 10.02
N LEU A 155 -1.21 7.13 10.32
CA LEU A 155 -1.79 8.43 10.68
C LEU A 155 -1.13 9.02 11.94
N GLN A 156 -0.90 8.21 12.97
CA GLN A 156 -0.23 8.64 14.20
C GLN A 156 1.26 8.96 14.01
N ASN A 157 1.87 8.48 12.92
CA ASN A 157 3.28 8.70 12.59
C ASN A 157 3.50 9.69 11.43
N GLY A 158 2.50 10.52 11.11
CA GLY A 158 2.68 11.67 10.24
C GLY A 158 2.13 11.51 8.82
N ALA A 159 1.33 10.48 8.53
CA ALA A 159 0.56 10.47 7.29
C ALA A 159 -0.44 11.63 7.30
N ALA A 160 -0.25 12.58 6.41
CA ALA A 160 -1.04 13.82 6.34
C ALA A 160 -2.04 13.80 5.18
N PRO A 161 -3.19 14.49 5.31
CA PRO A 161 -4.23 14.49 4.29
C PRO A 161 -3.76 15.07 2.95
N VAL A 162 -3.13 16.23 2.96
CA VAL A 162 -2.76 16.97 1.74
C VAL A 162 -1.94 16.10 0.79
N GLU A 163 -0.84 15.53 1.29
CA GLU A 163 0.09 14.73 0.50
C GLU A 163 -0.49 13.36 0.14
N THR A 164 -1.22 12.72 1.07
CA THR A 164 -1.81 11.40 0.79
C THR A 164 -2.90 11.51 -0.28
N ILE A 165 -3.71 12.55 -0.23
CA ILE A 165 -4.77 12.79 -1.20
C ILE A 165 -4.18 13.15 -2.57
N ALA A 166 -3.12 13.96 -2.61
CA ALA A 166 -2.41 14.24 -3.85
C ALA A 166 -1.89 12.95 -4.52
N VAL A 167 -1.36 12.01 -3.73
CA VAL A 167 -0.97 10.68 -4.24
C VAL A 167 -2.18 9.91 -4.77
N LEU A 168 -3.30 9.86 -4.02
CA LEU A 168 -4.51 9.16 -4.43
C LEU A 168 -5.05 9.70 -5.75
N LEU A 169 -5.17 11.02 -5.89
CA LEU A 169 -5.66 11.68 -7.10
C LEU A 169 -4.74 11.44 -8.31
N ASN A 170 -3.43 11.45 -8.10
CA ASN A 170 -2.45 11.18 -9.16
C ASN A 170 -2.40 9.70 -9.57
N ALA A 171 -2.54 8.80 -8.60
CA ALA A 171 -2.36 7.36 -8.84
C ALA A 171 -3.66 6.63 -9.19
N THR A 172 -4.83 7.22 -8.97
CA THR A 172 -6.10 6.53 -9.26
C THR A 172 -6.22 6.14 -10.73
N GLY A 173 -6.65 4.90 -10.94
CA GLY A 173 -7.00 4.38 -12.25
C GLY A 173 -8.51 4.42 -12.54
N GLY A 174 -9.31 4.93 -11.58
CA GLY A 174 -10.75 5.04 -11.64
C GLY A 174 -11.22 6.50 -11.71
N GLU A 175 -12.40 6.75 -11.16
CA GLU A 175 -13.05 8.06 -11.14
C GLU A 175 -12.59 8.86 -9.91
N PRO A 176 -11.85 9.97 -10.08
CA PRO A 176 -11.39 10.78 -8.96
C PRO A 176 -12.53 11.29 -8.05
N ASP A 177 -13.70 11.55 -8.62
CA ASP A 177 -14.89 12.02 -7.89
C ASP A 177 -15.41 10.99 -6.85
N GLN A 178 -14.99 9.73 -6.91
CA GLN A 178 -15.33 8.72 -5.90
C GLN A 178 -14.39 8.74 -4.67
N ILE A 179 -13.25 9.40 -4.75
CA ILE A 179 -12.25 9.39 -3.68
C ILE A 179 -12.80 9.94 -2.35
N PRO A 180 -13.61 11.04 -2.29
CA PRO A 180 -14.20 11.50 -1.04
C PRO A 180 -15.00 10.39 -0.33
N ARG A 181 -15.79 9.64 -1.10
CA ARG A 181 -16.57 8.51 -0.59
C ARG A 181 -15.66 7.39 -0.05
N TYR A 182 -14.60 7.05 -0.77
CA TYR A 182 -13.67 6.00 -0.35
C TYR A 182 -12.91 6.38 0.92
N ILE A 183 -12.49 7.63 1.04
CA ILE A 183 -11.87 8.14 2.26
C ILE A 183 -12.86 8.09 3.42
N ALA A 184 -14.10 8.59 3.23
CA ALA A 184 -15.12 8.54 4.25
C ALA A 184 -15.38 7.11 4.73
N GLU A 185 -15.49 6.15 3.82
CA GLU A 185 -15.71 4.73 4.12
C GLU A 185 -14.53 4.11 4.88
N ALA A 186 -13.29 4.36 4.47
CA ALA A 186 -12.10 3.84 5.16
C ALA A 186 -12.08 4.32 6.63
N PHE A 187 -12.33 5.61 6.86
CA PHE A 187 -12.39 6.18 8.22
C PHE A 187 -13.60 5.69 9.04
N GLU A 188 -14.69 5.26 8.42
CA GLU A 188 -15.83 4.62 9.11
C GLU A 188 -15.49 3.20 9.57
N LEU A 189 -14.76 2.45 8.76
CA LEU A 189 -14.36 1.07 9.04
C LEU A 189 -13.28 0.99 10.14
N MET A 190 -12.30 1.89 10.10
CA MET A 190 -11.11 1.85 10.97
C MET A 190 -11.42 1.73 12.46
N PRO A 191 -12.34 2.50 13.08
CA PRO A 191 -12.55 2.45 14.54
C PRO A 191 -12.95 1.08 15.06
N THR A 192 -13.67 0.30 14.28
CA THR A 192 -14.12 -1.04 14.63
C THR A 192 -13.05 -2.08 14.32
N LEU A 193 -12.51 -2.06 13.11
CA LEU A 193 -11.54 -3.05 12.63
C LEU A 193 -10.19 -2.94 13.34
N ALA A 194 -9.74 -1.72 13.64
CA ALA A 194 -8.52 -1.50 14.42
C ALA A 194 -8.73 -1.63 15.95
N SER A 195 -9.96 -1.87 16.40
CA SER A 195 -10.31 -2.01 17.82
C SER A 195 -9.82 -0.83 18.70
N VAL A 196 -9.93 0.40 18.17
CA VAL A 196 -9.39 1.58 18.86
C VAL A 196 -10.25 2.00 20.06
N ASN A 197 -9.63 2.64 21.05
CA ASN A 197 -10.33 3.14 22.23
C ASN A 197 -11.24 4.35 21.91
N LYS A 198 -12.08 4.74 22.88
CA LYS A 198 -13.06 5.83 22.73
C LYS A 198 -12.44 7.17 22.34
N GLN A 199 -11.25 7.49 22.86
CA GLN A 199 -10.55 8.73 22.56
C GLN A 199 -10.09 8.73 21.09
N ARG A 200 -9.42 7.66 20.66
CA ARG A 200 -8.94 7.52 19.27
C ARG A 200 -10.10 7.48 18.28
N ARG A 201 -11.21 6.86 18.62
CA ARG A 201 -12.45 6.89 17.79
C ARG A 201 -12.95 8.32 17.55
N ARG A 202 -12.92 9.19 18.56
CA ARG A 202 -13.29 10.60 18.40
C ARG A 202 -12.30 11.36 17.50
N GLN A 203 -11.01 11.07 17.65
CA GLN A 203 -9.97 11.65 16.79
C GLN A 203 -10.16 11.24 15.34
N LEU A 204 -10.35 9.95 15.06
CA LEU A 204 -10.61 9.45 13.70
C LEU A 204 -11.87 10.08 13.08
N ALA A 205 -12.92 10.30 13.86
CA ALA A 205 -14.12 11.00 13.38
C ALA A 205 -13.86 12.48 13.04
N HIS A 206 -12.91 13.12 13.71
CA HIS A 206 -12.45 14.48 13.37
C HIS A 206 -11.53 14.45 12.13
N GLU A 207 -10.55 13.57 12.12
CA GLU A 207 -9.64 13.36 10.98
C GLU A 207 -10.40 13.06 9.69
N ARG A 208 -11.44 12.21 9.74
CA ARG A 208 -12.31 11.92 8.61
C ARG A 208 -12.82 13.19 7.93
N ARG A 209 -13.30 14.16 8.70
CA ARG A 209 -13.82 15.42 8.15
C ARG A 209 -12.72 16.19 7.44
N ILE A 210 -11.57 16.35 8.09
CA ILE A 210 -10.41 17.04 7.50
C ILE A 210 -9.99 16.38 6.19
N TRP A 211 -9.92 15.05 6.16
CA TRP A 211 -9.51 14.29 4.97
C TRP A 211 -10.52 14.40 3.83
N VAL A 212 -11.82 14.34 4.12
CA VAL A 212 -12.87 14.49 3.11
C VAL A 212 -12.88 15.91 2.55
N ASP A 213 -12.81 16.93 3.43
CA ASP A 213 -12.76 18.34 3.03
C ASP A 213 -11.55 18.63 2.12
N GLU A 214 -10.40 18.01 2.43
CA GLU A 214 -9.18 18.15 1.63
C GLU A 214 -9.33 17.50 0.25
N VAL A 215 -9.93 16.31 0.14
CA VAL A 215 -10.20 15.70 -1.19
C VAL A 215 -11.06 16.63 -2.03
N GLU A 216 -12.14 17.15 -1.46
CA GLU A 216 -13.05 18.06 -2.17
C GLU A 216 -12.34 19.36 -2.58
N HIS A 217 -11.44 19.86 -1.73
CA HIS A 217 -10.63 21.03 -2.03
C HIS A 217 -9.72 20.78 -3.25
N GLN A 218 -8.95 19.69 -3.25
CA GLN A 218 -8.04 19.35 -4.35
C GLN A 218 -8.81 19.05 -5.64
N LEU A 219 -9.95 18.36 -5.58
CA LEU A 219 -10.81 18.11 -6.74
C LEU A 219 -11.33 19.40 -7.37
N ARG A 220 -11.71 20.39 -6.55
CA ARG A 220 -12.10 21.71 -7.09
C ARG A 220 -10.96 22.39 -7.84
N GLY A 221 -9.74 22.27 -7.35
CA GLY A 221 -8.56 22.80 -8.02
C GLY A 221 -8.19 22.12 -9.33
N LEU A 222 -8.62 20.86 -9.53
CA LEU A 222 -8.38 20.09 -10.75
C LEU A 222 -9.46 20.34 -11.84
N ARG A 223 -10.62 20.89 -11.49
CA ARG A 223 -11.66 21.22 -12.47
C ARG A 223 -11.23 22.48 -13.24
N PRO A 224 -11.26 22.46 -14.60
CA PRO A 224 -10.97 23.65 -15.35
C PRO A 224 -11.94 24.75 -14.93
N THR A 225 -11.41 25.93 -14.62
CA THR A 225 -12.20 27.14 -14.51
C THR A 225 -12.87 27.37 -15.86
N ASN A 226 -14.16 27.07 -15.94
CA ASN A 226 -14.95 27.55 -17.09
C ASN A 226 -14.87 29.07 -17.01
N GLU A 227 -13.98 29.67 -17.79
CA GLU A 227 -14.02 31.07 -18.11
C GLU A 227 -15.41 31.34 -18.66
N ARG A 228 -16.22 32.00 -17.86
CA ARG A 228 -17.46 32.59 -18.34
C ARG A 228 -17.07 33.87 -19.07
N ASP A 229 -17.02 33.73 -20.38
CA ASP A 229 -17.17 34.92 -21.26
C ASP A 229 -18.60 35.44 -21.20
#